data_69fa3d03c25834da7706b588e963f272
#
_entry.id   69fa3d03c25834da7706b588e963f272
#
_cell.length_a   1.000
_cell.length_b   1.000
_cell.length_c   1.000
_cell.angle_alpha   90.00
_cell.angle_beta   90.00
_cell.angle_gamma   90.00
#
_symmetry.space_group_name_H-M   'P 1'
#
loop_
_entity.id
_entity.type
_entity.pdbx_description
1 polymer ?
#
loop_
_entity_poly.entity_id
_entity_poly.type
_entity_poly.pdbx_seq_one_letter_code
_entity_poly.pdbx_strand_id
1 'polypeptide(L)'
;MDRFAELRSKVTPLLQPYAKRISVFGSYARGEATRNSDIDLLVELKPSEARPVLGLFEFIKLEKELEQELGRAVDLITEEGLNPRRRPNIERDRVVLYEEE
;
A
#
# COMPACT_ATOMS: atom_id res chain seq x y z
N MET A 1 -17.96 -0.63 -12.18
CA MET A 1 -17.54 0.46 -11.27
C MET A 1 -16.31 0.03 -10.48
N ASP A 2 -15.29 0.91 -10.42
CA ASP A 2 -14.07 0.61 -9.69
C ASP A 2 -14.29 0.85 -8.19
N ARG A 3 -14.38 -0.23 -7.44
CA ARG A 3 -14.60 -0.20 -5.99
C ARG A 3 -13.46 0.49 -5.23
N PHE A 4 -12.28 0.54 -5.83
CA PHE A 4 -11.09 1.09 -5.20
C PHE A 4 -10.67 2.45 -5.76
N ALA A 5 -11.54 3.11 -6.52
CA ALA A 5 -11.20 4.37 -7.17
C ALA A 5 -10.80 5.45 -6.16
N GLU A 6 -11.55 5.57 -5.06
CA GLU A 6 -11.23 6.55 -4.03
C GLU A 6 -9.92 6.23 -3.33
N LEU A 7 -9.72 4.96 -2.97
CA LEU A 7 -8.47 4.52 -2.36
C LEU A 7 -7.29 4.81 -3.28
N ARG A 8 -7.43 4.45 -4.56
CA ARG A 8 -6.38 4.69 -5.55
C ARG A 8 -6.02 6.17 -5.65
N SER A 9 -7.04 7.03 -5.68
CA SER A 9 -6.82 8.47 -5.84
C SER A 9 -6.10 9.10 -4.65
N LYS A 10 -6.24 8.52 -3.47
CA LYS A 10 -5.59 9.03 -2.25
C LYS A 10 -4.20 8.44 -2.03
N VAL A 11 -4.02 7.16 -2.37
CA VAL A 11 -2.78 6.43 -2.10
C VAL A 11 -1.73 6.73 -3.17
N THR A 12 -2.12 6.76 -4.43
CA THR A 12 -1.18 6.86 -5.54
C THR A 12 -0.31 8.11 -5.48
N PRO A 13 -0.86 9.33 -5.24
CA PRO A 13 0.00 10.51 -5.20
C PRO A 13 1.10 10.45 -4.14
N LEU A 14 0.83 9.81 -3.02
CA LEU A 14 1.79 9.73 -1.93
C LEU A 14 2.87 8.67 -2.17
N LEU A 15 2.51 7.55 -2.77
CA LEU A 15 3.42 6.42 -2.93
C LEU A 15 4.08 6.32 -4.31
N GLN A 16 3.48 6.94 -5.33
CA GLN A 16 3.97 6.83 -6.70
C GLN A 16 5.46 7.16 -6.86
N PRO A 17 6.01 8.20 -6.20
CA PRO A 17 7.43 8.52 -6.35
C PRO A 17 8.37 7.38 -5.95
N TYR A 18 7.90 6.50 -5.07
CA TYR A 18 8.71 5.41 -4.51
C TYR A 18 8.42 4.06 -5.16
N ALA A 19 7.27 3.90 -5.78
CA ALA A 19 6.72 2.60 -6.12
C ALA A 19 6.73 2.29 -7.58
N LYS A 20 7.08 1.06 -7.94
CA LYS A 20 6.78 0.53 -9.26
C LYS A 20 5.43 -0.18 -9.28
N ARG A 21 4.93 -0.63 -8.14
CA ARG A 21 3.59 -1.20 -8.00
C ARG A 21 3.07 -1.02 -6.59
N ILE A 22 1.77 -0.70 -6.48
CA ILE A 22 1.06 -0.54 -5.21
C ILE A 22 -0.15 -1.44 -5.25
N SER A 23 -0.33 -2.26 -4.20
CA SER A 23 -1.47 -3.16 -4.11
C SER A 23 -2.15 -3.02 -2.75
N VAL A 24 -3.45 -3.26 -2.70
CA VAL A 24 -4.19 -3.43 -1.46
C VAL A 24 -4.49 -4.92 -1.30
N PHE A 25 -4.45 -5.40 -0.06
CA PHE A 25 -4.75 -6.80 0.25
C PHE A 25 -5.52 -6.88 1.56
N GLY A 26 -5.75 -8.07 2.06
CA GLY A 26 -6.43 -8.28 3.33
C GLY A 26 -7.92 -7.99 3.28
N SER A 27 -8.50 -7.70 4.45
CA SER A 27 -9.96 -7.57 4.58
C SER A 27 -10.53 -6.46 3.69
N TYR A 28 -9.83 -5.36 3.54
CA TYR A 28 -10.29 -4.26 2.70
C TYR A 28 -10.41 -4.71 1.24
N ALA A 29 -9.41 -5.46 0.76
CA ALA A 29 -9.43 -5.96 -0.62
C ALA A 29 -10.56 -6.96 -0.85
N ARG A 30 -10.88 -7.76 0.16
CA ARG A 30 -11.95 -8.76 0.08
C ARG A 30 -13.35 -8.17 0.23
N GLY A 31 -13.46 -6.87 0.57
CA GLY A 31 -14.75 -6.26 0.83
C GLY A 31 -15.34 -6.62 2.19
N GLU A 32 -14.49 -7.07 3.11
CA GLU A 32 -14.89 -7.51 4.46
C GLU A 32 -14.47 -6.54 5.55
N ALA A 33 -13.90 -5.39 5.17
CA ALA A 33 -13.40 -4.42 6.13
C ALA A 33 -14.55 -3.80 6.92
N THR A 34 -14.32 -3.65 8.22
CA THR A 34 -15.20 -2.91 9.11
C THR A 34 -14.59 -1.53 9.37
N ARG A 35 -15.32 -0.71 10.13
CA ARG A 35 -14.85 0.63 10.51
C ARG A 35 -13.50 0.59 11.22
N ASN A 36 -13.22 -0.49 11.96
CA ASN A 36 -11.98 -0.64 12.73
C ASN A 36 -10.89 -1.44 12.02
N SER A 37 -11.13 -1.86 10.78
CA SER A 37 -10.13 -2.61 10.03
C SER A 37 -9.03 -1.70 9.52
N ASP A 38 -7.79 -2.19 9.54
CA ASP A 38 -6.67 -1.52 8.90
C ASP A 38 -6.76 -1.67 7.39
N ILE A 39 -6.15 -0.75 6.67
CA ILE A 39 -5.95 -0.90 5.24
C ILE A 39 -4.54 -1.46 5.05
N ASP A 40 -4.45 -2.63 4.43
CA ASP A 40 -3.17 -3.32 4.18
C ASP A 40 -2.67 -3.00 2.79
N LEU A 41 -1.53 -2.33 2.70
CA LEU A 41 -0.93 -1.90 1.43
C LEU A 41 0.43 -2.56 1.25
N LEU A 42 0.67 -3.08 0.05
CA LEU A 42 1.95 -3.65 -0.35
C LEU A 42 2.57 -2.74 -1.42
N VAL A 43 3.80 -2.32 -1.18
CA VAL A 43 4.54 -1.48 -2.12
C VAL A 43 5.74 -2.25 -2.63
N GLU A 44 5.84 -2.35 -3.96
CA GLU A 44 7.05 -2.83 -4.62
C GLU A 44 7.84 -1.60 -5.05
N LEU A 45 9.00 -1.41 -4.45
CA LEU A 45 9.78 -0.18 -4.59
C LEU A 45 10.55 -0.13 -5.91
N LYS A 46 10.69 1.07 -6.45
CA LYS A 46 11.65 1.33 -7.51
C LYS A 46 13.07 1.10 -6.98
N PRO A 47 14.05 0.87 -7.86
CA PRO A 47 15.45 0.85 -7.44
C PRO A 47 15.81 2.14 -6.69
N SER A 48 16.74 2.03 -5.74
CA SER A 48 17.09 3.17 -4.87
C SER A 48 17.54 4.40 -5.64
N GLU A 49 18.23 4.21 -6.76
CA GLU A 49 18.68 5.32 -7.61
C GLU A 49 17.55 5.99 -8.40
N ALA A 50 16.39 5.37 -8.48
CA ALA A 50 15.24 5.87 -9.24
C ALA A 50 14.14 6.45 -8.37
N ARG A 51 14.39 6.60 -7.06
CA ARG A 51 13.39 7.09 -6.13
C ARG A 51 14.00 8.02 -5.08
N PRO A 52 13.16 8.86 -4.43
CA PRO A 52 13.64 9.65 -3.29
C PRO A 52 14.14 8.75 -2.17
N VAL A 53 14.95 9.30 -1.29
CA VAL A 53 15.44 8.57 -0.12
C VAL A 53 14.26 8.07 0.71
N LEU A 54 14.29 6.80 1.06
CA LEU A 54 13.24 6.17 1.85
C LEU A 54 13.87 5.42 3.02
N GLY A 55 14.31 6.19 4.02
CA GLY A 55 14.79 5.62 5.28
C GLY A 55 13.63 5.38 6.23
N LEU A 56 13.96 4.99 7.46
CA LEU A 56 12.96 4.67 8.47
C LEU A 56 12.02 5.84 8.75
N PHE A 57 12.57 7.04 8.91
CA PHE A 57 11.75 8.21 9.22
C PHE A 57 10.81 8.57 8.07
N GLU A 58 11.29 8.50 6.84
CA GLU A 58 10.47 8.78 5.66
C GLU A 58 9.35 7.75 5.54
N PHE A 59 9.65 6.50 5.83
CA PHE A 59 8.66 5.42 5.77
C PHE A 59 7.54 5.66 6.80
N ILE A 60 7.90 5.96 8.04
CA ILE A 60 6.93 6.24 9.10
C ILE A 60 6.08 7.46 8.74
N LYS A 61 6.71 8.50 8.18
CA LYS A 61 6.01 9.69 7.76
C LYS A 61 4.97 9.39 6.68
N LEU A 62 5.35 8.59 5.69
CA LEU A 62 4.43 8.17 4.64
C LEU A 62 3.23 7.41 5.21
N GLU A 63 3.48 6.50 6.13
CA GLU A 63 2.41 5.72 6.75
C GLU A 63 1.42 6.64 7.47
N LYS A 64 1.93 7.63 8.20
CA LYS A 64 1.08 8.60 8.90
C LYS A 64 0.29 9.49 7.94
N GLU A 65 0.92 9.92 6.85
CA GLU A 65 0.23 10.70 5.82
C GLU A 65 -0.90 9.90 5.19
N LEU A 66 -0.66 8.63 4.92
CA LEU A 66 -1.70 7.74 4.39
C LEU A 66 -2.84 7.59 5.39
N GLU A 67 -2.53 7.43 6.67
CA GLU A 67 -3.56 7.34 7.70
C GLU A 67 -4.42 8.60 7.78
N GLN A 68 -3.81 9.76 7.65
CA GLN A 68 -4.54 11.03 7.64
C GLN A 68 -5.46 11.13 6.43
N GLU A 69 -4.97 10.74 5.25
CA GLU A 69 -5.77 10.81 4.03
C GLU A 69 -6.92 9.81 4.05
N LEU A 70 -6.70 8.63 4.61
CA LEU A 70 -7.67 7.54 4.56
C LEU A 70 -8.59 7.50 5.77
N GLY A 71 -8.23 8.23 6.85
CA GLY A 71 -9.05 8.27 8.06
C GLY A 71 -9.09 6.98 8.84
N ARG A 72 -8.08 6.12 8.68
CA ARG A 72 -7.97 4.87 9.43
C ARG A 72 -6.52 4.38 9.44
N ALA A 73 -6.24 3.40 10.28
CA ALA A 73 -4.92 2.81 10.38
C ALA A 73 -4.50 2.14 9.07
N VAL A 74 -3.24 2.25 8.75
CA VAL A 74 -2.65 1.67 7.53
C VAL A 74 -1.48 0.78 7.93
N ASP A 75 -1.44 -0.43 7.40
CA ASP A 75 -0.31 -1.34 7.51
C ASP A 75 0.43 -1.31 6.18
N LEU A 76 1.51 -0.54 6.12
CA LEU A 76 2.29 -0.36 4.91
C LEU A 76 3.48 -1.32 4.92
N ILE A 77 3.53 -2.20 3.93
CA ILE A 77 4.55 -3.25 3.83
C ILE A 77 5.27 -3.12 2.50
N THR A 78 6.61 -3.26 2.54
CA THR A 78 7.38 -3.36 1.30
C THR A 78 7.53 -4.83 0.90
N GLU A 79 7.75 -5.07 -0.39
CA GLU A 79 7.99 -6.43 -0.89
C GLU A 79 9.20 -7.07 -0.19
N GLU A 80 10.27 -6.29 0.01
CA GLU A 80 11.49 -6.80 0.65
C GLU A 80 11.29 -7.15 2.13
N GLY A 81 10.38 -6.42 2.80
CA GLY A 81 10.10 -6.67 4.22
C GLY A 81 8.99 -7.67 4.45
N LEU A 82 8.48 -8.29 3.38
CA LEU A 82 7.35 -9.19 3.48
C LEU A 82 7.73 -10.52 4.13
N ASN A 83 6.96 -10.90 5.17
CA ASN A 83 7.10 -12.21 5.76
C ASN A 83 6.61 -13.26 4.75
N PRO A 84 7.45 -14.25 4.38
CA PRO A 84 7.06 -15.26 3.38
C PRO A 84 5.79 -16.01 3.71
N ARG A 85 5.43 -16.13 4.99
CA ARG A 85 4.22 -16.83 5.41
C ARG A 85 2.95 -16.10 5.01
N ARG A 86 3.04 -14.77 4.80
CA ARG A 86 1.90 -13.96 4.39
C ARG A 86 1.68 -13.98 2.87
N ARG A 87 2.70 -14.40 2.11
CA ARG A 87 2.64 -14.31 0.65
C ARG A 87 1.43 -15.02 0.03
N PRO A 88 1.07 -16.25 0.41
CA PRO A 88 -0.08 -16.90 -0.21
C PRO A 88 -1.38 -16.13 -0.01
N ASN A 89 -1.58 -15.56 1.19
CA ASN A 89 -2.78 -14.77 1.48
C ASN A 89 -2.79 -13.48 0.68
N ILE A 90 -1.64 -12.83 0.54
CA ILE A 90 -1.50 -11.60 -0.22
C ILE A 90 -1.79 -11.86 -1.70
N GLU A 91 -1.19 -12.92 -2.26
CA GLU A 91 -1.39 -13.25 -3.68
C GLU A 91 -2.86 -13.56 -3.98
N ARG A 92 -3.55 -14.22 -3.03
CA ARG A 92 -4.97 -14.51 -3.20
C ARG A 92 -5.84 -13.25 -3.18
N ASP A 93 -5.53 -12.30 -2.28
CA ASP A 93 -6.41 -11.17 -1.98
C ASP A 93 -6.06 -9.89 -2.72
N ARG A 94 -4.86 -9.79 -3.25
CA ARG A 94 -4.28 -8.55 -3.75
C ARG A 94 -5.06 -7.97 -4.93
N VAL A 95 -5.27 -6.64 -4.86
CA VAL A 95 -5.78 -5.84 -5.98
C VAL A 95 -4.74 -4.76 -6.26
N VAL A 96 -4.27 -4.70 -7.50
CA VAL A 96 -3.29 -3.69 -7.91
C VAL A 96 -3.98 -2.34 -8.04
N LEU A 97 -3.47 -1.34 -7.33
CA LEU A 97 -3.98 0.02 -7.40
C LEU A 97 -3.22 0.85 -8.43
N TYR A 98 -1.93 0.60 -8.56
CA TYR A 98 -1.06 1.35 -9.44
C TYR A 98 0.08 0.46 -9.91
N GLU A 99 0.44 0.59 -11.17
CA GLU A 99 1.59 -0.10 -11.73
C GLU A 99 2.25 0.81 -12.74
N GLU A 100 3.54 1.03 -12.58
CA GLU A 100 4.33 1.85 -13.50
C GLU A 100 4.55 1.10 -14.80
N GLU A 101 4.48 1.82 -15.91
CA GLU A 101 4.69 1.22 -17.24
C GLU A 101 6.14 1.23 -17.66
#